data_e74e2be3aca6b8c32273d015953b7e39
#
_entry.id   e74e2be3aca6b8c32273d015953b7e39
#
_cell.length_a   1.000
_cell.length_b   1.000
_cell.length_c   1.000
_cell.angle_alpha   90.00
_cell.angle_beta   90.00
_cell.angle_gamma   90.00
#
_symmetry.space_group_name_H-M   'P 1'
#
loop_
_entity.id
_entity.type
_entity.pdbx_description
1 polymer ?
#
loop_
_entity_poly.entity_id
_entity_poly.type
_entity_poly.pdbx_seq_one_letter_code
_entity_poly.pdbx_strand_id
1 'polypeptide(L)'
;MRYQTGLNDRYSGGQNGLMPKQSNYTVHTRQYIPPTILAGLLHYAEQQQWDYSAWFQHSGVNINQIQQAHGYVSFTQLCHVIQNALASSQQPNLGLKIGSSEGLISMGILGFAMQSCKTVADALEIALRYHQVSGSVLNLNFTIAGESVELEFIENITPTNLKIFLCDELLSSIMACFNAMLGDHQDIILLELSYSPNTHLAEYQKIVSCPIHFNADRNVIRFKRSMLGLVEN
;
A
#
# COMPACT_ATOMS: atom_id res chain seq x y z
N MET A 1 9.67 20.44 -25.72
CA MET A 1 11.06 20.49 -25.18
C MET A 1 11.24 21.50 -24.03
N ARG A 2 10.17 21.95 -23.32
CA ARG A 2 10.28 22.90 -22.18
C ARG A 2 9.65 22.38 -20.87
N TYR A 3 9.23 21.12 -20.79
CA TYR A 3 8.61 20.53 -19.58
C TYR A 3 9.56 19.65 -18.75
N GLN A 4 10.73 19.32 -19.27
CA GLN A 4 11.72 18.51 -18.54
C GLN A 4 12.52 19.28 -17.47
N THR A 5 12.57 20.61 -17.55
CA THR A 5 13.34 21.43 -16.60
C THR A 5 12.65 21.63 -15.25
N GLY A 6 11.31 21.60 -15.21
CA GLY A 6 10.57 21.83 -13.95
C GLY A 6 10.58 20.64 -12.97
N LEU A 7 10.68 19.40 -13.45
CA LEU A 7 10.77 18.20 -12.61
C LEU A 7 12.18 18.06 -12.01
N ASN A 8 13.23 18.37 -12.77
CA ASN A 8 14.59 18.30 -12.27
C ASN A 8 14.85 19.28 -11.11
N ASP A 9 14.25 20.47 -11.13
CA ASP A 9 14.47 21.48 -10.08
C ASP A 9 13.68 21.17 -8.78
N ARG A 10 12.55 20.47 -8.85
CA ARG A 10 11.80 20.06 -7.65
C ARG A 10 12.46 18.90 -6.90
N TYR A 11 13.21 18.04 -7.59
CA TYR A 11 13.74 16.79 -7.03
C TYR A 11 15.26 16.64 -7.14
N SER A 12 15.99 17.64 -7.67
CA SER A 12 17.46 17.63 -7.82
C SER A 12 18.21 18.24 -6.66
N GLY A 13 17.53 18.86 -5.70
CA GLY A 13 18.16 19.42 -4.50
C GLY A 13 18.36 18.30 -3.45
N GLY A 14 19.57 17.75 -3.42
CA GLY A 14 20.03 17.05 -2.23
C GLY A 14 19.98 17.97 -1.04
N GLN A 15 19.02 17.80 -0.18
CA GLN A 15 18.85 18.11 1.25
C GLN A 15 17.38 18.33 1.58
N ASN A 16 16.78 17.38 2.28
CA ASN A 16 15.73 17.53 3.31
C ASN A 16 14.76 18.74 3.22
N GLY A 17 14.09 18.99 2.09
CA GLY A 17 13.39 20.27 1.95
C GLY A 17 11.91 20.23 1.59
N LEU A 18 11.28 19.10 1.22
CA LEU A 18 9.89 19.11 0.73
C LEU A 18 8.98 17.97 1.22
N MET A 19 9.51 17.04 2.02
CA MET A 19 8.62 16.06 2.68
C MET A 19 8.36 16.56 4.11
N PRO A 20 7.10 16.67 4.55
CA PRO A 20 6.81 16.86 5.97
C PRO A 20 7.51 15.72 6.71
N LYS A 21 8.34 16.05 7.73
CA LYS A 21 8.94 15.04 8.60
C LYS A 21 7.80 14.15 9.07
N GLN A 22 7.79 12.89 8.61
CA GLN A 22 6.83 11.92 9.10
C GLN A 22 7.03 11.86 10.61
N SER A 23 5.97 12.17 11.35
CA SER A 23 6.01 12.12 12.80
C SER A 23 6.27 10.66 13.18
N ASN A 24 7.29 10.42 14.00
CA ASN A 24 7.63 9.11 14.56
C ASN A 24 6.53 8.61 15.54
N TYR A 25 5.26 8.62 15.13
CA TYR A 25 4.21 8.01 15.92
C TYR A 25 4.37 6.50 15.83
N THR A 26 4.57 5.86 16.96
CA THR A 26 4.52 4.42 17.08
C THR A 26 3.13 3.95 16.66
N VAL A 27 3.04 3.18 15.59
CA VAL A 27 1.78 2.67 15.00
C VAL A 27 0.89 2.00 16.05
N HIS A 28 1.51 1.34 17.03
CA HIS A 28 0.84 0.62 18.12
C HIS A 28 -0.08 1.48 19.01
N THR A 29 0.09 2.81 19.02
CA THR A 29 -0.75 3.73 19.83
C THR A 29 -1.83 4.43 19.02
N ARG A 30 -1.94 4.20 17.71
CA ARG A 30 -2.96 4.81 16.86
C ARG A 30 -4.34 4.30 17.23
N GLN A 31 -5.21 5.20 17.68
CA GLN A 31 -6.60 4.89 18.05
C GLN A 31 -7.63 5.23 16.96
N TYR A 32 -7.21 5.95 15.91
CA TYR A 32 -8.09 6.48 14.87
C TYR A 32 -7.54 6.14 13.49
N ILE A 33 -7.79 4.89 13.07
CA ILE A 33 -7.39 4.40 11.74
C ILE A 33 -8.68 4.24 10.93
N PRO A 34 -8.80 4.90 9.76
CA PRO A 34 -9.88 4.59 8.85
C PRO A 34 -9.90 3.09 8.53
N PRO A 35 -11.07 2.45 8.54
CA PRO A 35 -11.15 0.99 8.44
C PRO A 35 -10.99 0.45 7.02
N THR A 36 -10.26 1.14 6.14
CA THR A 36 -10.13 0.84 4.71
C THR A 36 -9.65 -0.60 4.45
N ILE A 37 -8.61 -1.05 5.17
CA ILE A 37 -8.12 -2.43 5.05
C ILE A 37 -9.18 -3.44 5.47
N LEU A 38 -9.96 -3.14 6.52
CA LEU A 38 -11.06 -4.03 6.94
C LEU A 38 -12.23 -4.02 5.96
N ALA A 39 -12.50 -2.89 5.33
CA ALA A 39 -13.49 -2.81 4.25
C ALA A 39 -13.08 -3.66 3.05
N GLY A 40 -11.80 -3.59 2.64
CA GLY A 40 -11.24 -4.46 1.60
C GLY A 40 -11.35 -5.94 1.95
N LEU A 41 -11.04 -6.30 3.21
CA LEU A 41 -11.20 -7.66 3.72
C LEU A 41 -12.64 -8.16 3.59
N LEU A 42 -13.62 -7.35 4.04
CA LEU A 42 -15.04 -7.68 3.95
C LEU A 42 -15.49 -7.83 2.51
N HIS A 43 -15.17 -6.87 1.67
CA HIS A 43 -15.53 -6.89 0.25
C HIS A 43 -14.98 -8.14 -0.45
N TYR A 44 -13.70 -8.47 -0.22
CA TYR A 44 -13.11 -9.68 -0.77
C TYR A 44 -13.79 -10.95 -0.27
N ALA A 45 -14.11 -11.05 1.03
CA ALA A 45 -14.83 -12.19 1.60
C ALA A 45 -16.23 -12.35 1.01
N GLU A 46 -16.95 -11.25 0.80
CA GLU A 46 -18.27 -11.25 0.17
C GLU A 46 -18.19 -11.75 -1.28
N GLN A 47 -17.20 -11.29 -2.05
CA GLN A 47 -16.96 -11.78 -3.41
C GLN A 47 -16.65 -13.30 -3.46
N GLN A 48 -15.93 -13.81 -2.45
CA GLN A 48 -15.60 -15.23 -2.34
C GLN A 48 -16.70 -16.05 -1.66
N GLN A 49 -17.79 -15.42 -1.20
CA GLN A 49 -18.88 -16.05 -0.46
C GLN A 49 -18.38 -16.73 0.84
N TRP A 50 -17.39 -16.15 1.50
CA TRP A 50 -16.86 -16.66 2.76
C TRP A 50 -17.69 -16.20 3.96
N ASP A 51 -17.79 -17.05 4.97
CA ASP A 51 -18.28 -16.64 6.29
C ASP A 51 -17.17 -15.91 7.04
N TYR A 52 -17.35 -14.61 7.21
CA TYR A 52 -16.42 -13.73 7.92
C TYR A 52 -16.90 -13.38 9.34
N SER A 53 -17.99 -13.97 9.81
CA SER A 53 -18.59 -13.64 11.13
C SER A 53 -17.60 -13.83 12.29
N ALA A 54 -16.77 -14.88 12.19
CA ALA A 54 -15.74 -15.17 13.19
C ALA A 54 -14.59 -14.13 13.22
N TRP A 55 -14.35 -13.40 12.14
CA TRP A 55 -13.21 -12.45 12.06
C TRP A 55 -13.38 -11.30 13.04
N PHE A 56 -14.61 -10.88 13.28
CA PHE A 56 -14.94 -9.74 14.12
C PHE A 56 -15.23 -10.11 15.58
N GLN A 57 -15.31 -11.40 15.90
CA GLN A 57 -15.55 -11.87 17.27
C GLN A 57 -14.45 -11.35 18.21
N HIS A 58 -14.87 -10.82 19.36
CA HIS A 58 -14.00 -10.28 20.40
C HIS A 58 -13.09 -9.11 19.97
N SER A 59 -13.23 -8.57 18.76
CA SER A 59 -12.44 -7.43 18.27
C SER A 59 -12.98 -6.08 18.79
N GLY A 60 -14.24 -6.02 19.18
CA GLY A 60 -14.93 -4.76 19.50
C GLY A 60 -15.21 -3.90 18.24
N VAL A 61 -15.05 -4.46 17.03
CA VAL A 61 -15.33 -3.77 15.77
C VAL A 61 -16.77 -4.08 15.34
N ASN A 62 -17.52 -3.05 14.97
CA ASN A 62 -18.86 -3.18 14.43
C ASN A 62 -18.79 -3.27 12.89
N ILE A 63 -19.21 -4.39 12.32
CA ILE A 63 -19.21 -4.66 10.87
C ILE A 63 -20.00 -3.59 10.10
N ASN A 64 -21.16 -3.18 10.60
CA ASN A 64 -21.98 -2.17 9.94
C ASN A 64 -21.25 -0.82 9.78
N GLN A 65 -20.41 -0.46 10.75
CA GLN A 65 -19.59 0.77 10.66
C GLN A 65 -18.54 0.65 9.56
N ILE A 66 -17.96 -0.55 9.39
CA ILE A 66 -17.00 -0.81 8.32
C ILE A 66 -17.69 -0.71 6.95
N GLN A 67 -18.81 -1.40 6.77
CA GLN A 67 -19.57 -1.41 5.51
C GLN A 67 -20.06 -0.03 5.08
N GLN A 68 -20.37 0.84 6.04
CA GLN A 68 -20.82 2.21 5.78
C GLN A 68 -19.65 3.19 5.61
N ALA A 69 -18.39 2.73 5.65
CA ALA A 69 -17.19 3.56 5.65
C ALA A 69 -17.22 4.67 6.74
N HIS A 70 -17.88 4.42 7.86
CA HIS A 70 -17.99 5.34 8.98
C HIS A 70 -17.18 4.84 10.18
N GLY A 71 -16.59 5.79 10.88
CA GLY A 71 -15.87 5.53 12.12
C GLY A 71 -14.39 5.23 11.91
N TYR A 72 -13.77 4.82 12.99
CA TYR A 72 -12.35 4.53 13.07
C TYR A 72 -12.15 3.27 13.91
N VAL A 73 -11.05 2.59 13.69
CA VAL A 73 -10.60 1.47 14.51
C VAL A 73 -9.26 1.79 15.16
N SER A 74 -8.97 1.17 16.28
CA SER A 74 -7.63 1.19 16.85
C SER A 74 -6.72 0.20 16.10
N PHE A 75 -5.41 0.38 16.21
CA PHE A 75 -4.45 -0.58 15.66
C PHE A 75 -4.65 -1.99 16.22
N THR A 76 -4.94 -2.11 17.50
CA THR A 76 -5.24 -3.41 18.14
C THR A 76 -6.46 -4.08 17.55
N GLN A 77 -7.54 -3.35 17.30
CA GLN A 77 -8.75 -3.87 16.66
C GLN A 77 -8.47 -4.34 15.23
N LEU A 78 -7.76 -3.51 14.46
CA LEU A 78 -7.33 -3.85 13.10
C LEU A 78 -6.54 -5.16 13.08
N CYS A 79 -5.50 -5.26 13.94
CA CYS A 79 -4.66 -6.46 14.05
C CYS A 79 -5.45 -7.70 14.42
N HIS A 80 -6.39 -7.57 15.36
CA HIS A 80 -7.22 -8.70 15.81
C HIS A 80 -8.07 -9.26 14.67
N VAL A 81 -8.76 -8.40 13.93
CA VAL A 81 -9.58 -8.83 12.79
C VAL A 81 -8.73 -9.48 11.70
N ILE A 82 -7.58 -8.88 11.34
CA ILE A 82 -6.68 -9.45 10.34
C ILE A 82 -6.15 -10.82 10.78
N GLN A 83 -5.74 -10.98 12.03
CA GLN A 83 -5.25 -12.26 12.55
C GLN A 83 -6.33 -13.34 12.51
N ASN A 84 -7.56 -13.01 12.89
CA ASN A 84 -8.70 -13.93 12.80
C ASN A 84 -8.98 -14.32 11.34
N ALA A 85 -8.93 -13.36 10.41
CA ALA A 85 -9.10 -13.61 8.99
C ALA A 85 -8.02 -14.53 8.43
N LEU A 86 -6.75 -14.30 8.75
CA LEU A 86 -5.63 -15.16 8.35
C LEU A 86 -5.74 -16.58 8.90
N ALA A 87 -6.18 -16.71 10.17
CA ALA A 87 -6.33 -18.02 10.80
C ALA A 87 -7.48 -18.85 10.20
N SER A 88 -8.59 -18.20 9.85
CA SER A 88 -9.79 -18.89 9.37
C SER A 88 -9.81 -19.11 7.86
N SER A 89 -9.31 -18.16 7.08
CA SER A 89 -9.34 -18.25 5.61
C SER A 89 -8.33 -19.26 5.04
N GLN A 90 -7.27 -19.56 5.79
CA GLN A 90 -6.13 -20.37 5.32
C GLN A 90 -5.53 -19.86 3.99
N GLN A 91 -5.64 -18.56 3.73
CA GLN A 91 -5.13 -17.90 2.53
C GLN A 91 -3.85 -17.12 2.87
N PRO A 92 -2.67 -17.70 2.62
CA PRO A 92 -1.40 -17.05 2.97
C PRO A 92 -1.12 -15.78 2.13
N ASN A 93 -1.76 -15.64 0.98
CA ASN A 93 -1.63 -14.50 0.07
C ASN A 93 -2.81 -13.52 0.17
N LEU A 94 -3.52 -13.49 1.29
CA LEU A 94 -4.72 -12.67 1.48
C LEU A 94 -4.41 -11.16 1.31
N GLY A 95 -3.26 -10.69 1.81
CA GLY A 95 -2.82 -9.30 1.62
C GLY A 95 -2.68 -8.92 0.16
N LEU A 96 -1.99 -9.74 -0.65
CA LEU A 96 -1.83 -9.51 -2.09
C LEU A 96 -3.19 -9.42 -2.81
N LYS A 97 -4.14 -10.27 -2.44
CA LYS A 97 -5.47 -10.32 -3.07
C LYS A 97 -6.31 -9.10 -2.74
N ILE A 98 -6.26 -8.64 -1.48
CA ILE A 98 -7.04 -7.48 -1.05
C ILE A 98 -6.51 -6.20 -1.71
N GLY A 99 -5.21 -5.95 -1.65
CA GLY A 99 -4.62 -4.76 -2.25
C GLY A 99 -4.85 -4.67 -3.77
N SER A 100 -4.88 -5.81 -4.47
CA SER A 100 -5.12 -5.84 -5.92
C SER A 100 -6.58 -5.70 -6.33
N SER A 101 -7.52 -6.00 -5.44
CA SER A 101 -8.93 -6.13 -5.79
C SER A 101 -9.63 -4.79 -6.05
N GLU A 102 -9.13 -3.70 -5.51
CA GLU A 102 -9.87 -2.47 -5.42
C GLU A 102 -9.20 -1.25 -6.09
N GLY A 103 -7.88 -1.30 -6.32
CA GLY A 103 -7.14 -0.23 -6.99
C GLY A 103 -7.37 1.16 -6.37
N LEU A 104 -7.34 2.19 -7.21
CA LEU A 104 -7.54 3.59 -6.77
C LEU A 104 -8.94 3.85 -6.19
N ILE A 105 -9.96 3.10 -6.58
CA ILE A 105 -11.35 3.32 -6.15
C ILE A 105 -11.49 3.07 -4.65
N SER A 106 -10.81 2.05 -4.11
CA SER A 106 -10.86 1.72 -2.68
C SER A 106 -10.21 2.77 -1.78
N MET A 107 -9.28 3.53 -2.35
CA MET A 107 -8.65 4.65 -1.65
C MET A 107 -9.58 5.86 -1.49
N GLY A 108 -10.84 5.77 -1.96
CA GLY A 108 -11.84 6.80 -1.82
C GLY A 108 -11.39 8.14 -2.42
N ILE A 109 -11.52 9.22 -1.63
CA ILE A 109 -11.16 10.57 -2.07
C ILE A 109 -9.67 10.71 -2.44
N LEU A 110 -8.79 9.94 -1.80
CA LEU A 110 -7.36 9.93 -2.13
C LEU A 110 -7.14 9.35 -3.52
N GLY A 111 -7.76 8.21 -3.83
CA GLY A 111 -7.66 7.59 -5.15
C GLY A 111 -8.21 8.50 -6.26
N PHE A 112 -9.33 9.17 -6.01
CA PHE A 112 -9.89 10.16 -6.94
C PHE A 112 -8.94 11.34 -7.18
N ALA A 113 -8.31 11.87 -6.11
CA ALA A 113 -7.33 12.94 -6.22
C ALA A 113 -6.11 12.51 -7.04
N MET A 114 -5.61 11.28 -6.81
CA MET A 114 -4.49 10.71 -7.57
C MET A 114 -4.81 10.53 -9.05
N GLN A 115 -6.01 10.02 -9.38
CA GLN A 115 -6.45 9.88 -10.78
C GLN A 115 -6.57 11.22 -11.53
N SER A 116 -6.81 12.31 -10.80
CA SER A 116 -6.92 13.63 -11.38
C SER A 116 -5.56 14.28 -11.67
N CYS A 117 -4.47 13.65 -11.28
CA CYS A 117 -3.11 14.15 -11.52
C CYS A 117 -2.70 13.95 -12.99
N LYS A 118 -1.88 14.87 -13.50
CA LYS A 118 -1.32 14.77 -14.85
C LYS A 118 -0.02 13.96 -14.91
N THR A 119 0.63 13.78 -13.76
CA THR A 119 1.89 13.04 -13.64
C THR A 119 1.82 12.05 -12.50
N VAL A 120 2.56 10.95 -12.63
CA VAL A 120 2.74 9.99 -11.53
C VAL A 120 3.45 10.66 -10.34
N ALA A 121 4.36 11.60 -10.59
CA ALA A 121 5.02 12.36 -9.53
C ALA A 121 4.04 13.13 -8.66
N ASP A 122 3.08 13.84 -9.26
CA ASP A 122 2.05 14.58 -8.52
C ASP A 122 1.14 13.61 -7.72
N ALA A 123 0.77 12.48 -8.31
CA ALA A 123 -0.03 11.46 -7.63
C ALA A 123 0.72 10.84 -6.44
N LEU A 124 2.00 10.52 -6.61
CA LEU A 124 2.85 10.03 -5.51
C LEU A 124 3.01 11.06 -4.40
N GLU A 125 3.17 12.35 -4.72
CA GLU A 125 3.21 13.40 -3.70
C GLU A 125 1.93 13.42 -2.85
N ILE A 126 0.77 13.32 -3.47
CA ILE A 126 -0.51 13.21 -2.80
C ILE A 126 -0.58 11.94 -1.95
N ALA A 127 -0.21 10.80 -2.52
CA ALA A 127 -0.21 9.52 -1.81
C ALA A 127 0.68 9.56 -0.58
N LEU A 128 1.93 10.00 -0.71
CA LEU A 128 2.89 10.10 0.39
C LEU A 128 2.43 11.04 1.51
N ARG A 129 1.71 12.11 1.14
CA ARG A 129 1.18 13.07 2.11
C ARG A 129 -0.02 12.53 2.90
N TYR A 130 -0.86 11.73 2.25
CA TYR A 130 -2.18 11.39 2.78
C TYR A 130 -2.42 9.89 3.01
N HIS A 131 -1.46 8.98 2.69
CA HIS A 131 -1.65 7.53 2.86
C HIS A 131 -2.07 7.12 4.28
N GLN A 132 -1.56 7.80 5.31
CA GLN A 132 -1.92 7.49 6.69
C GLN A 132 -3.35 7.88 7.04
N VAL A 133 -3.89 8.96 6.46
CA VAL A 133 -5.28 9.35 6.67
C VAL A 133 -6.25 8.55 5.82
N SER A 134 -5.78 7.81 4.82
CA SER A 134 -6.57 6.84 4.05
C SER A 134 -6.59 5.44 4.67
N GLY A 135 -5.94 5.22 5.81
CA GLY A 135 -5.99 3.97 6.56
C GLY A 135 -4.70 3.13 6.54
N SER A 136 -3.68 3.52 5.77
CA SER A 136 -2.40 2.82 5.81
C SER A 136 -1.75 2.91 7.19
N VAL A 137 -1.21 1.80 7.65
CA VAL A 137 -0.50 1.69 8.94
C VAL A 137 1.01 1.61 8.77
N LEU A 138 1.51 1.46 7.54
CA LEU A 138 2.93 1.46 7.22
C LEU A 138 3.40 2.87 6.90
N ASN A 139 4.66 3.16 7.16
CA ASN A 139 5.28 4.40 6.74
C ASN A 139 5.88 4.23 5.34
N LEU A 140 5.78 5.27 4.52
CA LEU A 140 6.37 5.31 3.19
C LEU A 140 7.53 6.30 3.15
N ASN A 141 8.64 5.89 2.54
CA ASN A 141 9.78 6.74 2.25
C ASN A 141 10.07 6.73 0.74
N PHE A 142 10.36 7.89 0.19
CA PHE A 142 10.56 8.07 -1.24
C PHE A 142 11.93 8.69 -1.49
N THR A 143 12.72 8.06 -2.36
CA THR A 143 14.08 8.53 -2.67
C THR A 143 14.34 8.43 -4.18
N ILE A 144 14.91 9.49 -4.75
CA ILE A 144 15.38 9.48 -6.13
C ILE A 144 16.91 9.31 -6.12
N ALA A 145 17.38 8.28 -6.83
CA ALA A 145 18.81 7.96 -6.98
C ALA A 145 19.15 7.83 -8.48
N GLY A 146 19.60 8.93 -9.08
CA GLY A 146 19.91 8.99 -10.52
C GLY A 146 18.68 8.69 -11.38
N GLU A 147 18.75 7.64 -12.18
CA GLU A 147 17.68 7.21 -13.09
C GLU A 147 16.67 6.26 -12.42
N SER A 148 16.80 5.98 -11.13
CA SER A 148 15.87 5.13 -10.39
C SER A 148 15.20 5.88 -9.24
N VAL A 149 14.05 5.35 -8.85
CA VAL A 149 13.26 5.79 -7.70
C VAL A 149 13.05 4.60 -6.79
N GLU A 150 13.20 4.82 -5.50
CA GLU A 150 12.90 3.85 -4.46
C GLU A 150 11.71 4.33 -3.66
N LEU A 151 10.69 3.49 -3.55
CA LEU A 151 9.58 3.62 -2.63
C LEU A 151 9.72 2.52 -1.58
N GLU A 152 10.13 2.92 -0.38
CA GLU A 152 10.34 2.04 0.75
C GLU A 152 9.13 2.08 1.68
N PHE A 153 8.66 0.92 2.12
CA PHE A 153 7.65 0.80 3.15
C PHE A 153 8.26 0.23 4.42
N ILE A 154 8.16 1.04 5.47
CA ILE A 154 8.79 0.82 6.76
C ILE A 154 7.74 0.31 7.73
N GLU A 155 8.06 -0.80 8.37
CA GLU A 155 7.19 -1.44 9.34
C GLU A 155 7.96 -1.76 10.64
N ASN A 156 7.24 -1.67 11.75
CA ASN A 156 7.68 -2.11 13.07
C ASN A 156 6.57 -2.98 13.68
N ILE A 157 6.17 -4.04 12.97
CA ILE A 157 4.97 -4.79 13.28
C ILE A 157 5.31 -6.23 13.65
N THR A 158 4.71 -6.68 14.73
CA THR A 158 4.73 -8.07 15.18
C THR A 158 3.29 -8.53 15.47
N PRO A 159 2.94 -9.80 15.24
CA PRO A 159 3.77 -10.91 14.77
C PRO A 159 4.03 -10.89 13.24
N THR A 160 4.94 -11.75 12.79
CA THR A 160 5.44 -11.80 11.41
C THR A 160 4.34 -11.99 10.36
N ASN A 161 3.31 -12.80 10.62
CA ASN A 161 2.20 -13.02 9.68
C ASN A 161 1.39 -11.74 9.41
N LEU A 162 1.19 -10.91 10.43
CA LEU A 162 0.53 -9.60 10.31
C LEU A 162 1.40 -8.63 9.50
N LYS A 163 2.72 -8.61 9.77
CA LYS A 163 3.70 -7.86 8.99
C LYS A 163 3.61 -8.20 7.51
N ILE A 164 3.68 -9.49 7.17
CA ILE A 164 3.62 -9.96 5.79
C ILE A 164 2.30 -9.54 5.14
N PHE A 165 1.18 -9.75 5.81
CA PHE A 165 -0.13 -9.34 5.29
C PHE A 165 -0.18 -7.85 4.95
N LEU A 166 0.27 -6.98 5.85
CA LEU A 166 0.21 -5.53 5.65
C LEU A 166 1.18 -5.05 4.57
N CYS A 167 2.37 -5.65 4.48
CA CYS A 167 3.31 -5.35 3.40
C CYS A 167 2.79 -5.81 2.04
N ASP A 168 2.21 -7.00 1.97
CA ASP A 168 1.63 -7.56 0.75
C ASP A 168 0.41 -6.75 0.28
N GLU A 169 -0.45 -6.32 1.22
CA GLU A 169 -1.60 -5.47 0.91
C GLU A 169 -1.14 -4.13 0.34
N LEU A 170 -0.17 -3.46 0.98
CA LEU A 170 0.34 -2.18 0.52
C LEU A 170 1.07 -2.31 -0.83
N LEU A 171 1.92 -3.34 -1.01
CA LEU A 171 2.57 -3.64 -2.29
C LEU A 171 1.53 -3.75 -3.41
N SER A 172 0.53 -4.56 -3.19
CA SER A 172 -0.50 -4.85 -4.17
C SER A 172 -1.34 -3.61 -4.50
N SER A 173 -1.66 -2.79 -3.50
CA SER A 173 -2.36 -1.51 -3.66
C SER A 173 -1.53 -0.51 -4.47
N ILE A 174 -0.22 -0.40 -4.20
CA ILE A 174 0.69 0.47 -4.98
C ILE A 174 0.75 0.02 -6.43
N MET A 175 0.90 -1.28 -6.68
CA MET A 175 0.95 -1.81 -8.04
C MET A 175 -0.37 -1.63 -8.78
N ALA A 176 -1.50 -1.77 -8.11
CA ALA A 176 -2.81 -1.48 -8.67
C ALA A 176 -2.95 0.01 -9.04
N CYS A 177 -2.41 0.93 -8.23
CA CYS A 177 -2.34 2.35 -8.55
C CYS A 177 -1.47 2.62 -9.80
N PHE A 178 -0.28 2.04 -9.87
CA PHE A 178 0.58 2.17 -11.05
C PHE A 178 -0.11 1.61 -12.31
N ASN A 179 -0.76 0.45 -12.19
CA ASN A 179 -1.50 -0.14 -13.29
C ASN A 179 -2.64 0.76 -13.79
N ALA A 180 -3.39 1.36 -12.88
CA ALA A 180 -4.48 2.27 -13.23
C ALA A 180 -4.00 3.57 -13.88
N MET A 181 -2.77 4.02 -13.60
CA MET A 181 -2.21 5.28 -14.11
C MET A 181 -1.35 5.10 -15.35
N LEU A 182 -0.70 3.96 -15.52
CA LEU A 182 0.31 3.71 -16.55
C LEU A 182 -0.01 2.52 -17.46
N GLY A 183 -1.08 1.76 -17.16
CA GLY A 183 -1.38 0.55 -17.89
C GLY A 183 -0.19 -0.42 -17.90
N ASP A 184 0.18 -0.89 -19.09
CA ASP A 184 1.31 -1.81 -19.30
C ASP A 184 2.70 -1.12 -19.27
N HIS A 185 2.75 0.21 -19.17
CA HIS A 185 4.00 0.99 -19.21
C HIS A 185 4.67 1.11 -17.83
N GLN A 186 4.81 -0.01 -17.14
CA GLN A 186 5.44 -0.06 -15.82
C GLN A 186 6.88 -0.56 -15.94
N ASP A 187 7.82 0.32 -15.68
CA ASP A 187 9.25 0.02 -15.65
C ASP A 187 9.74 -0.26 -14.21
N ILE A 188 9.15 -1.28 -13.56
CA ILE A 188 9.60 -1.75 -12.25
C ILE A 188 10.92 -2.50 -12.42
N ILE A 189 11.95 -2.08 -11.69
CA ILE A 189 13.30 -2.62 -11.80
C ILE A 189 13.50 -3.82 -10.86
N LEU A 190 13.01 -3.69 -9.62
CA LEU A 190 13.27 -4.65 -8.55
C LEU A 190 12.24 -4.50 -7.44
N LEU A 191 11.85 -5.62 -6.86
CA LEU A 191 11.13 -5.70 -5.59
C LEU A 191 12.02 -6.37 -4.53
N GLU A 192 12.25 -5.71 -3.41
CA GLU A 192 12.93 -6.25 -2.23
C GLU A 192 11.93 -6.35 -1.08
N LEU A 193 11.88 -7.49 -0.41
CA LEU A 193 10.99 -7.75 0.72
C LEU A 193 11.78 -8.34 1.88
N SER A 194 11.61 -7.79 3.08
CA SER A 194 12.36 -8.16 4.28
C SER A 194 11.88 -9.46 4.95
N TYR A 195 11.03 -10.22 4.29
CA TYR A 195 10.45 -11.46 4.79
C TYR A 195 10.52 -12.57 3.75
N SER A 196 10.36 -13.80 4.21
CA SER A 196 10.11 -14.94 3.31
C SER A 196 8.64 -14.94 2.88
N PRO A 197 8.34 -15.31 1.64
CA PRO A 197 6.95 -15.36 1.18
C PRO A 197 6.16 -16.44 1.96
N ASN A 198 4.95 -16.10 2.35
CA ASN A 198 3.99 -17.07 2.92
C ASN A 198 3.30 -17.92 1.86
N THR A 199 3.49 -17.58 0.59
CA THR A 199 2.83 -18.20 -0.56
C THR A 199 3.85 -18.47 -1.67
N HIS A 200 3.39 -19.09 -2.76
CA HIS A 200 4.24 -19.34 -3.91
C HIS A 200 4.69 -18.05 -4.59
N LEU A 201 5.94 -18.01 -5.06
CA LEU A 201 6.49 -16.88 -5.83
C LEU A 201 5.58 -16.44 -6.98
N ALA A 202 4.90 -17.38 -7.62
CA ALA A 202 3.96 -17.11 -8.71
C ALA A 202 2.83 -16.11 -8.33
N GLU A 203 2.44 -16.04 -7.07
CA GLU A 203 1.41 -15.07 -6.63
C GLU A 203 1.95 -13.63 -6.67
N TYR A 204 3.22 -13.42 -6.29
CA TYR A 204 3.88 -12.13 -6.43
C TYR A 204 4.12 -11.77 -7.91
N GLN A 205 4.47 -12.76 -8.74
CA GLN A 205 4.70 -12.56 -10.17
C GLN A 205 3.44 -12.19 -10.96
N LYS A 206 2.25 -12.41 -10.40
CA LYS A 206 0.99 -11.88 -10.96
C LYS A 206 0.85 -10.37 -10.77
N ILE A 207 1.58 -9.80 -9.80
CA ILE A 207 1.47 -8.40 -9.41
C ILE A 207 2.63 -7.59 -9.99
N VAL A 208 3.86 -8.15 -10.01
CA VAL A 208 5.04 -7.48 -10.53
C VAL A 208 5.77 -8.38 -11.54
N SER A 209 6.19 -7.79 -12.66
CA SER A 209 6.95 -8.48 -13.72
C SER A 209 8.45 -8.14 -13.63
N CYS A 210 9.01 -8.11 -12.42
CA CYS A 210 10.41 -7.79 -12.16
C CYS A 210 11.08 -8.85 -11.28
N PRO A 211 12.41 -8.86 -11.14
CA PRO A 211 13.09 -9.66 -10.12
C PRO A 211 12.57 -9.36 -8.73
N ILE A 212 12.42 -10.41 -7.89
CA ILE A 212 11.95 -10.28 -6.51
C ILE A 212 12.99 -10.91 -5.59
N HIS A 213 13.48 -10.14 -4.62
CA HIS A 213 14.39 -10.59 -3.59
C HIS A 213 13.68 -10.63 -2.24
N PHE A 214 13.52 -11.84 -1.70
CA PHE A 214 13.02 -12.06 -0.34
C PHE A 214 14.16 -12.09 0.66
N ASN A 215 13.84 -11.90 1.95
CA ASN A 215 14.79 -11.83 3.05
C ASN A 215 15.84 -10.71 2.85
N ALA A 216 15.45 -9.64 2.20
CA ALA A 216 16.25 -8.42 2.05
C ALA A 216 16.27 -7.61 3.37
N ASP A 217 17.12 -6.60 3.45
CA ASP A 217 17.20 -5.73 4.63
C ASP A 217 16.00 -4.77 4.75
N ARG A 218 15.32 -4.50 3.62
CA ARG A 218 14.25 -3.49 3.49
C ARG A 218 13.11 -3.99 2.62
N ASN A 219 11.96 -3.32 2.72
CA ASN A 219 10.86 -3.49 1.77
C ASN A 219 10.89 -2.33 0.80
N VAL A 220 11.22 -2.57 -0.47
CA VAL A 220 11.43 -1.53 -1.48
C VAL A 220 10.87 -1.95 -2.83
N ILE A 221 10.12 -1.04 -3.45
CA ILE A 221 9.82 -1.08 -4.89
C ILE A 221 10.78 -0.11 -5.56
N ARG A 222 11.63 -0.60 -6.46
CA ARG A 222 12.52 0.23 -7.28
C ARG A 222 11.98 0.28 -8.70
N PHE A 223 11.83 1.47 -9.24
CA PHE A 223 11.32 1.69 -10.59
C PHE A 223 12.11 2.81 -11.32
N LYS A 224 11.96 2.88 -12.64
CA LYS A 224 12.64 3.91 -13.41
C LYS A 224 12.06 5.30 -13.14
N ARG A 225 12.93 6.29 -13.07
CA ARG A 225 12.55 7.69 -12.89
C ARG A 225 11.62 8.21 -14.00
N SER A 226 11.71 7.64 -15.20
CA SER A 226 10.82 7.97 -16.32
C SER A 226 9.35 7.73 -16.00
N MET A 227 9.02 6.78 -15.11
CA MET A 227 7.65 6.54 -14.66
C MET A 227 7.01 7.72 -13.90
N LEU A 228 7.80 8.67 -13.42
CA LEU A 228 7.28 9.87 -12.76
C LEU A 228 6.62 10.86 -13.73
N GLY A 229 6.71 10.61 -15.03
CA GLY A 229 6.21 11.46 -16.10
C GLY A 229 4.68 11.52 -16.19
N LEU A 230 4.18 11.82 -17.40
CA LEU A 230 2.76 11.97 -17.67
C LEU A 230 1.99 10.67 -17.46
N VAL A 231 0.79 10.79 -16.88
CA VAL A 231 -0.20 9.71 -16.85
C VAL A 231 -0.73 9.52 -18.27
N GLU A 232 -0.78 8.29 -18.75
CA GLU A 232 -1.45 7.96 -20.02
C GLU A 232 -2.96 7.90 -19.79
N ASN A 233 -3.69 8.76 -20.50
CA ASN A 233 -5.15 8.80 -20.51
C ASN A 233 -5.73 7.91 -21.62
#